data_399937f33f366065e153e1811486b96a
#
_entry.id   399937f33f366065e153e1811486b96a
#
_cell.length_a   1.000
_cell.length_b   1.000
_cell.length_c   1.000
_cell.angle_alpha   90.00
_cell.angle_beta   90.00
_cell.angle_gamma   90.00
#
_symmetry.space_group_name_H-M   'P 1'
#
loop_
_entity.id
_entity.type
_entity.pdbx_description
1 polymer ?
#
loop_
_entity_poly.entity_id
_entity_poly.type
_entity_poly.pdbx_seq_one_letter_code
_entity_poly.pdbx_strand_id
1 'polypeptide(L)'
;MLIGICGPSHSGKNEVARYLIIQGFTRLYVRSTHSAKSHLPPDEVAVKHNGITNSLPTTGKGQQAGDIGSPDNDTNSDSSELSAPQSRAVEQLFHQGDTLGREASIKDAGDMSYNKSDVPGSSYVVFDSVADLLDFVTKRWRDKFVTTNIHTVETVEVLSPRPFFLLIAVQSPTMVRYDRYKSKRRLLGEKAMSLDAFTKISDYDLYASPNALAPLMYKSRLQILNATQSIELLYVKLSNLNLCDELRLRPSWDAYFMELANLAARRSNCMKRRVGCVLVRGKRVIATGYNGTPRGIKNCNEGGCMRCNSGGTDGSNLGTCLCLHAEENALMESGRERIADESVLYCNTCPCLTCSIKIVQMGLKEVVYSRSYSMDDKSSNVLKEGGVTLRQYSPPEEGVVLI
;
A
#
# COMPACT_ATOMS: atom_id res chain seq x y z
N MET A 1 2.76 -18.91 -2.08
CA MET A 1 2.27 -17.60 -1.62
C MET A 1 0.89 -17.76 -1.00
N LEU A 2 0.64 -17.23 0.20
CA LEU A 2 -0.67 -17.15 0.81
C LEU A 2 -1.10 -15.69 0.95
N ILE A 3 -2.22 -15.31 0.33
CA ILE A 3 -2.81 -13.98 0.48
C ILE A 3 -4.02 -14.08 1.43
N GLY A 4 -3.92 -13.40 2.57
CA GLY A 4 -5.04 -13.17 3.47
C GLY A 4 -5.74 -11.85 3.14
N ILE A 5 -7.06 -11.86 3.02
CA ILE A 5 -7.84 -10.66 2.71
C ILE A 5 -8.78 -10.38 3.86
N CYS A 6 -8.65 -9.21 4.47
CA CYS A 6 -9.56 -8.71 5.50
C CYS A 6 -10.28 -7.42 5.03
N GLY A 7 -11.27 -6.99 5.81
CA GLY A 7 -12.00 -5.76 5.53
C GLY A 7 -13.50 -5.89 5.83
N PRO A 8 -14.22 -4.75 5.88
CA PRO A 8 -15.61 -4.71 6.25
C PRO A 8 -16.51 -5.40 5.22
N SER A 9 -17.74 -5.68 5.64
CA SER A 9 -18.76 -6.24 4.76
C SER A 9 -19.01 -5.32 3.57
N HIS A 10 -19.23 -5.91 2.38
CA HIS A 10 -19.51 -5.21 1.10
C HIS A 10 -18.36 -4.32 0.58
N SER A 11 -17.13 -4.43 1.11
CA SER A 11 -15.97 -3.70 0.60
C SER A 11 -15.46 -4.21 -0.77
N GLY A 12 -15.85 -5.42 -1.16
CA GLY A 12 -15.37 -6.07 -2.40
C GLY A 12 -14.27 -7.11 -2.15
N LYS A 13 -13.97 -7.46 -0.89
CA LYS A 13 -12.92 -8.45 -0.56
C LYS A 13 -13.10 -9.81 -1.24
N ASN A 14 -14.35 -10.26 -1.42
CA ASN A 14 -14.64 -11.53 -2.11
C ASN A 14 -14.39 -11.43 -3.62
N GLU A 15 -14.57 -10.25 -4.22
CA GLU A 15 -14.26 -10.03 -5.64
C GLU A 15 -12.74 -9.95 -5.85
N VAL A 16 -12.00 -9.36 -4.92
CA VAL A 16 -10.53 -9.43 -4.94
C VAL A 16 -10.05 -10.89 -4.82
N ALA A 17 -10.68 -11.70 -3.95
CA ALA A 17 -10.37 -13.12 -3.86
C ALA A 17 -10.72 -13.87 -5.15
N ARG A 18 -11.86 -13.55 -5.78
CA ARG A 18 -12.27 -14.13 -7.08
C ARG A 18 -11.27 -13.78 -8.18
N TYR A 19 -10.84 -12.51 -8.25
CA TYR A 19 -9.77 -12.10 -9.16
C TYR A 19 -8.50 -12.95 -8.98
N LEU A 20 -8.06 -13.18 -7.75
CA LEU A 20 -6.90 -14.03 -7.47
C LEU A 20 -7.11 -15.49 -7.87
N ILE A 21 -8.32 -16.02 -7.70
CA ILE A 21 -8.66 -17.39 -8.18
C ILE A 21 -8.52 -17.49 -9.69
N ILE A 22 -8.96 -16.48 -10.45
CA ILE A 22 -8.77 -16.40 -11.90
C ILE A 22 -7.26 -16.35 -12.24
N GLN A 23 -6.42 -15.75 -11.37
CA GLN A 23 -4.97 -15.76 -11.50
C GLN A 23 -4.29 -17.06 -11.02
N GLY A 24 -5.06 -18.12 -10.77
CA GLY A 24 -4.57 -19.45 -10.40
C GLY A 24 -4.39 -19.70 -8.91
N PHE A 25 -5.00 -18.89 -8.03
CA PHE A 25 -4.99 -19.14 -6.59
C PHE A 25 -6.07 -20.15 -6.18
N THR A 26 -5.72 -21.06 -5.29
CA THR A 26 -6.68 -21.95 -4.63
C THR A 26 -7.27 -21.27 -3.41
N ARG A 27 -8.59 -21.30 -3.28
CA ARG A 27 -9.28 -20.71 -2.13
C ARG A 27 -9.21 -21.61 -0.90
N LEU A 28 -8.86 -21.04 0.25
CA LEU A 28 -8.81 -21.75 1.53
C LEU A 28 -9.85 -21.17 2.49
N TYR A 29 -10.48 -22.05 3.27
CA TYR A 29 -11.44 -21.70 4.31
C TYR A 29 -11.05 -22.34 5.64
N VAL A 30 -11.26 -21.61 6.73
CA VAL A 30 -11.23 -22.16 8.09
C VAL A 30 -12.65 -22.17 8.64
N ARG A 31 -13.10 -23.30 9.16
CA ARG A 31 -14.41 -23.41 9.84
C ARG A 31 -14.40 -22.48 11.04
N SER A 32 -15.43 -21.62 11.15
CA SER A 32 -15.65 -20.83 12.36
C SER A 32 -16.13 -21.75 13.46
N THR A 33 -15.35 -21.87 14.53
CA THR A 33 -15.75 -22.59 15.76
C THR A 33 -16.84 -21.84 16.53
N HIS A 34 -17.09 -20.59 16.18
CA HIS A 34 -18.21 -19.81 16.67
C HIS A 34 -19.28 -19.75 15.59
N SER A 35 -20.32 -20.58 15.75
CA SER A 35 -21.64 -20.29 15.21
C SER A 35 -22.05 -18.91 15.74
N ALA A 36 -21.74 -17.87 15.01
CA ALA A 36 -22.29 -16.55 15.25
C ALA A 36 -23.79 -16.67 14.95
N LYS A 37 -24.58 -16.97 15.97
CA LYS A 37 -25.98 -16.56 16.01
C LYS A 37 -25.93 -15.08 15.60
N SER A 38 -26.67 -14.76 14.54
CA SER A 38 -26.94 -13.39 14.12
C SER A 38 -27.21 -12.55 15.38
N HIS A 39 -26.25 -11.71 15.76
CA HIS A 39 -26.49 -10.68 16.75
C HIS A 39 -27.34 -9.59 16.09
N LEU A 40 -28.66 -9.81 16.18
CA LEU A 40 -29.60 -8.71 16.27
C LEU A 40 -29.30 -8.01 17.59
N PRO A 41 -29.18 -6.68 17.63
CA PRO A 41 -29.08 -5.96 18.90
C PRO A 41 -30.30 -6.32 19.77
N PRO A 42 -30.14 -6.45 21.09
CA PRO A 42 -31.25 -6.69 21.96
C PRO A 42 -32.27 -5.55 21.83
N ASP A 43 -33.53 -5.95 21.77
CA ASP A 43 -34.68 -5.05 21.70
C ASP A 43 -34.57 -3.92 22.73
N GLU A 44 -35.05 -2.76 22.34
CA GLU A 44 -35.19 -1.52 23.07
C GLU A 44 -35.47 -1.72 24.59
N VAL A 45 -34.47 -1.36 25.39
CA VAL A 45 -34.73 -1.06 26.81
C VAL A 45 -35.36 0.34 26.81
N ALA A 46 -36.67 0.35 27.09
CA ALA A 46 -37.44 1.55 27.30
C ALA A 46 -36.81 2.41 28.39
N VAL A 47 -36.12 3.48 28.00
CA VAL A 47 -35.68 4.53 28.93
C VAL A 47 -36.90 5.40 29.25
N LYS A 48 -37.44 5.22 30.45
CA LYS A 48 -38.44 6.14 31.01
C LYS A 48 -37.83 7.54 31.13
N HIS A 49 -38.42 8.46 30.40
CA HIS A 49 -38.18 9.89 30.56
C HIS A 49 -38.63 10.34 31.94
N ASN A 50 -37.69 10.73 32.79
CA ASN A 50 -37.95 11.69 33.85
C ASN A 50 -37.53 13.08 33.34
N GLY A 51 -38.52 13.95 33.25
CA GLY A 51 -38.36 15.31 32.76
C GLY A 51 -37.56 16.19 33.72
N ILE A 52 -36.69 16.98 33.11
CA ILE A 52 -36.26 18.25 33.68
C ILE A 52 -36.33 19.29 32.53
N THR A 53 -37.30 20.19 32.68
CA THR A 53 -37.43 21.42 31.95
C THR A 53 -36.29 22.36 32.31
N ASN A 54 -35.60 22.92 31.34
CA ASN A 54 -35.07 24.27 31.44
C ASN A 54 -34.93 24.95 30.08
N SER A 55 -35.46 26.13 30.10
CA SER A 55 -35.71 27.12 29.10
C SER A 55 -34.50 27.68 28.36
N LEU A 56 -34.73 27.98 27.07
CA LEU A 56 -33.93 28.88 26.22
C LEU A 56 -33.88 30.33 26.74
N PRO A 57 -32.90 31.08 26.26
CA PRO A 57 -33.28 32.33 25.63
C PRO A 57 -32.72 32.50 24.21
N THR A 58 -33.60 33.04 23.39
CA THR A 58 -33.44 33.58 22.06
C THR A 58 -32.79 34.96 22.07
N THR A 59 -31.90 35.26 21.13
CA THR A 59 -31.67 36.53 20.42
C THR A 59 -30.62 36.25 19.35
N GLY A 60 -30.66 36.64 18.11
CA GLY A 60 -31.42 37.63 17.36
C GLY A 60 -30.50 38.19 16.27
N LYS A 61 -30.94 38.16 15.00
CA LYS A 61 -30.56 39.04 13.85
C LYS A 61 -29.05 39.03 13.45
N GLY A 62 -28.64 38.99 12.20
CA GLY A 62 -29.24 39.25 10.89
C GLY A 62 -28.18 39.80 9.94
N GLN A 63 -28.41 39.76 8.63
CA GLN A 63 -27.74 40.42 7.49
C GLN A 63 -26.82 39.52 6.69
N GLN A 64 -27.23 39.06 5.52
CA GLN A 64 -27.37 39.65 4.18
C GLN A 64 -26.07 39.87 3.42
N ALA A 65 -25.93 39.05 2.35
CA ALA A 65 -25.69 39.37 0.95
C ALA A 65 -24.28 39.82 0.52
N GLY A 66 -23.81 39.16 -0.52
CA GLY A 66 -22.68 39.59 -1.36
C GLY A 66 -22.44 38.63 -2.49
N ASP A 67 -23.21 38.76 -3.54
CA ASP A 67 -23.04 38.19 -4.88
C ASP A 67 -21.82 38.80 -5.56
N ILE A 68 -20.92 38.03 -6.14
CA ILE A 68 -20.06 38.45 -7.25
C ILE A 68 -19.60 37.19 -8.04
N GLY A 69 -20.17 36.92 -9.19
CA GLY A 69 -19.63 37.03 -10.53
C GLY A 69 -18.58 35.97 -10.92
N SER A 70 -19.00 35.03 -11.75
CA SER A 70 -18.10 34.27 -12.67
C SER A 70 -17.50 35.21 -13.72
N PRO A 71 -16.38 34.82 -14.30
CA PRO A 71 -16.44 34.64 -15.74
C PRO A 71 -15.86 33.33 -16.27
N ASP A 72 -16.52 32.87 -17.31
CA ASP A 72 -16.13 31.86 -18.25
C ASP A 72 -14.73 32.08 -18.84
N ASN A 73 -14.04 31.00 -19.11
CA ASN A 73 -13.31 30.88 -20.38
C ASN A 73 -12.99 29.45 -20.74
N ASP A 74 -13.47 29.11 -21.92
CA ASP A 74 -13.12 27.96 -22.75
C ASP A 74 -11.61 27.77 -22.90
N THR A 75 -11.15 26.53 -23.00
CA THR A 75 -10.54 26.04 -24.24
C THR A 75 -10.02 24.60 -24.11
N ASN A 76 -10.42 23.84 -25.11
CA ASN A 76 -9.74 22.75 -25.83
C ASN A 76 -9.40 21.44 -25.11
N SER A 77 -10.22 20.48 -25.52
CA SER A 77 -9.97 19.08 -25.78
C SER A 77 -8.61 18.78 -26.43
N ASP A 78 -7.85 17.89 -25.83
CA ASP A 78 -6.97 17.00 -26.58
C ASP A 78 -7.17 15.57 -26.08
N SER A 79 -7.94 14.83 -26.87
CA SER A 79 -8.17 13.40 -26.77
C SER A 79 -7.00 12.68 -27.41
N SER A 80 -6.01 12.24 -26.63
CA SER A 80 -5.06 11.25 -27.12
C SER A 80 -5.59 9.85 -26.86
N GLU A 81 -5.99 9.19 -27.94
CA GLU A 81 -6.34 7.78 -28.02
C GLU A 81 -5.25 6.89 -27.40
N LEU A 82 -5.57 6.25 -26.28
CA LEU A 82 -4.79 5.14 -25.74
C LEU A 82 -5.07 3.89 -26.57
N SER A 83 -4.03 3.46 -27.26
CA SER A 83 -3.97 2.31 -28.16
C SER A 83 -4.48 1.00 -27.53
N ALA A 84 -5.23 0.26 -28.28
CA ALA A 84 -5.96 -0.96 -28.03
C ALA A 84 -5.15 -2.28 -28.07
N PRO A 85 -4.28 -2.60 -27.08
CA PRO A 85 -3.99 -4.00 -26.79
C PRO A 85 -4.53 -4.49 -25.44
N GLN A 86 -5.02 -3.61 -24.56
CA GLN A 86 -5.44 -4.01 -23.20
C GLN A 86 -6.89 -4.54 -23.11
N SER A 87 -7.78 -4.21 -24.06
CA SER A 87 -9.16 -4.67 -24.04
C SER A 87 -9.31 -6.16 -24.36
N ARG A 88 -8.46 -6.73 -25.21
CA ARG A 88 -8.52 -8.16 -25.58
C ARG A 88 -8.12 -9.09 -24.43
N ALA A 89 -7.23 -8.68 -23.53
CA ALA A 89 -6.85 -9.50 -22.38
C ALA A 89 -7.96 -9.59 -21.33
N VAL A 90 -8.78 -8.55 -21.20
CA VAL A 90 -9.91 -8.51 -20.27
C VAL A 90 -11.07 -9.34 -20.81
N GLU A 91 -11.38 -9.25 -22.10
CA GLU A 91 -12.42 -10.09 -22.74
C GLU A 91 -12.07 -11.59 -22.70
N GLN A 92 -10.80 -11.95 -22.87
CA GLN A 92 -10.37 -13.34 -22.74
C GLN A 92 -10.51 -13.88 -21.32
N LEU A 93 -10.39 -13.04 -20.29
CA LEU A 93 -10.61 -13.42 -18.89
C LEU A 93 -12.08 -13.74 -18.59
N PHE A 94 -13.04 -13.11 -19.26
CA PHE A 94 -14.47 -13.39 -19.08
C PHE A 94 -14.93 -14.67 -19.79
N HIS A 95 -14.36 -15.01 -20.96
CA HIS A 95 -14.71 -16.23 -21.69
C HIS A 95 -14.03 -17.50 -21.19
N GLN A 96 -12.94 -17.41 -20.41
CA GLN A 96 -12.28 -18.58 -19.83
C GLN A 96 -12.90 -19.07 -18.51
N GLY A 97 -13.81 -18.30 -17.91
CA GLY A 97 -14.48 -18.65 -16.65
C GLY A 97 -15.46 -19.84 -16.76
N ASP A 98 -15.96 -20.16 -17.95
CA ASP A 98 -17.01 -21.17 -18.14
C ASP A 98 -16.50 -22.55 -18.63
N THR A 99 -15.20 -22.73 -18.92
CA THR A 99 -14.73 -23.97 -19.56
C THR A 99 -13.55 -24.69 -18.90
N LEU A 100 -13.08 -24.28 -17.72
CA LEU A 100 -11.98 -24.96 -17.02
C LEU A 100 -12.47 -25.80 -15.81
N GLY A 101 -13.35 -26.76 -16.10
CA GLY A 101 -13.53 -27.95 -15.31
C GLY A 101 -12.51 -29.02 -15.73
N ARG A 102 -11.23 -28.89 -15.37
CA ARG A 102 -10.27 -29.99 -15.45
C ARG A 102 -9.86 -30.40 -14.05
N GLU A 103 -10.29 -31.62 -13.73
CA GLU A 103 -9.87 -32.39 -12.55
C GLU A 103 -8.35 -32.58 -12.56
N ALA A 104 -7.65 -31.85 -11.70
CA ALA A 104 -6.30 -32.23 -11.31
C ALA A 104 -6.42 -33.23 -10.17
N SER A 105 -6.22 -34.51 -10.48
CA SER A 105 -6.10 -35.61 -9.52
C SER A 105 -4.90 -35.36 -8.60
N ILE A 106 -5.18 -34.98 -7.37
CA ILE A 106 -4.16 -34.97 -6.31
C ILE A 106 -4.14 -36.39 -5.72
N LYS A 107 -3.30 -37.26 -6.29
CA LYS A 107 -2.88 -38.51 -5.67
C LYS A 107 -1.58 -38.25 -4.92
N ASP A 108 -1.51 -38.76 -3.70
CA ASP A 108 -0.40 -38.77 -2.75
C ASP A 108 -0.29 -37.54 -1.80
N ALA A 109 -1.19 -37.54 -0.82
CA ALA A 109 -0.90 -36.97 0.50
C ALA A 109 -1.62 -37.86 1.51
N GLY A 110 -0.83 -38.60 2.29
CA GLY A 110 -1.31 -39.47 3.35
C GLY A 110 -2.19 -38.77 4.36
N ASP A 111 -3.31 -39.35 4.59
CA ASP A 111 -4.18 -39.36 5.76
C ASP A 111 -4.33 -38.06 6.58
N MET A 112 -5.04 -37.10 5.96
CA MET A 112 -5.82 -36.07 6.66
C MET A 112 -7.12 -35.86 5.89
N SER A 113 -8.26 -36.07 6.56
CA SER A 113 -9.60 -35.97 5.95
C SER A 113 -9.92 -34.51 5.58
N TYR A 114 -9.62 -34.15 4.35
CA TYR A 114 -10.06 -32.89 3.77
C TYR A 114 -11.44 -33.09 3.13
N ASN A 115 -12.46 -32.43 3.66
CA ASN A 115 -13.78 -32.44 3.05
C ASN A 115 -13.80 -31.52 1.83
N LYS A 116 -13.81 -32.13 0.64
CA LYS A 116 -14.08 -31.46 -0.63
C LYS A 116 -15.59 -31.23 -0.72
N SER A 117 -16.08 -30.00 -0.78
CA SER A 117 -17.51 -29.75 -0.92
C SER A 117 -17.98 -29.92 -2.36
N ASP A 118 -19.19 -30.46 -2.50
CA ASP A 118 -19.83 -30.87 -3.76
C ASP A 118 -20.42 -29.70 -4.59
N VAL A 119 -19.81 -28.52 -4.61
CA VAL A 119 -20.25 -27.43 -5.47
C VAL A 119 -19.49 -27.49 -6.78
N PRO A 120 -20.15 -27.76 -7.92
CA PRO A 120 -19.48 -27.82 -9.22
C PRO A 120 -18.83 -26.47 -9.58
N GLY A 121 -17.51 -26.47 -9.79
CA GLY A 121 -16.77 -25.34 -10.36
C GLY A 121 -15.88 -24.52 -9.42
N SER A 122 -15.88 -24.73 -8.09
CA SER A 122 -14.93 -24.04 -7.19
C SER A 122 -14.13 -25.02 -6.34
N SER A 123 -12.88 -25.25 -6.70
CA SER A 123 -11.95 -25.99 -5.83
C SER A 123 -11.56 -25.13 -4.65
N TYR A 124 -12.09 -25.40 -3.46
CA TYR A 124 -11.65 -24.82 -2.22
C TYR A 124 -11.29 -25.91 -1.21
N VAL A 125 -10.39 -25.61 -0.31
CA VAL A 125 -9.96 -26.51 0.76
C VAL A 125 -10.44 -25.93 2.08
N VAL A 126 -11.02 -26.78 2.94
CA VAL A 126 -11.59 -26.40 4.24
C VAL A 126 -10.76 -27.01 5.35
N PHE A 127 -10.41 -26.21 6.36
CA PHE A 127 -9.65 -26.60 7.54
C PHE A 127 -10.47 -26.38 8.80
N ASP A 128 -10.21 -27.19 9.82
CA ASP A 128 -10.87 -27.05 11.11
C ASP A 128 -10.20 -25.97 12.00
N SER A 129 -8.91 -25.69 11.75
CA SER A 129 -8.18 -24.67 12.49
C SER A 129 -7.22 -23.85 11.58
N VAL A 130 -6.80 -22.68 12.08
CA VAL A 130 -5.75 -21.87 11.45
C VAL A 130 -4.41 -22.60 11.45
N ALA A 131 -4.16 -23.44 12.45
CA ALA A 131 -2.93 -24.23 12.55
C ALA A 131 -2.85 -25.29 11.43
N ASP A 132 -3.96 -25.97 11.13
CA ASP A 132 -4.03 -26.95 10.03
C ASP A 132 -3.84 -26.28 8.68
N LEU A 133 -4.47 -25.12 8.48
CA LEU A 133 -4.25 -24.30 7.28
C LEU A 133 -2.78 -23.93 7.15
N LEU A 134 -2.15 -23.47 8.23
CA LEU A 134 -0.75 -23.07 8.22
C LEU A 134 0.19 -24.23 7.88
N ASP A 135 -0.04 -25.41 8.49
CA ASP A 135 0.73 -26.62 8.19
C ASP A 135 0.60 -27.01 6.71
N PHE A 136 -0.64 -27.03 6.20
CA PHE A 136 -0.92 -27.33 4.80
C PHE A 136 -0.18 -26.40 3.84
N VAL A 137 -0.28 -25.07 4.06
CA VAL A 137 0.37 -24.08 3.19
C VAL A 137 1.87 -24.11 3.35
N THR A 138 2.40 -24.37 4.57
CA THR A 138 3.84 -24.49 4.81
C THR A 138 4.47 -25.61 3.99
N LYS A 139 3.80 -26.76 3.88
CA LYS A 139 4.24 -27.89 3.05
C LYS A 139 4.14 -27.59 1.54
N ARG A 140 3.35 -26.60 1.15
CA ARG A 140 3.06 -26.21 -0.25
C ARG A 140 3.30 -24.72 -0.50
N TRP A 141 4.29 -24.12 0.14
CA TRP A 141 4.55 -22.67 0.11
C TRP A 141 4.80 -22.10 -1.30
N ARG A 142 5.15 -22.94 -2.28
CA ARG A 142 5.32 -22.54 -3.69
C ARG A 142 3.99 -22.35 -4.42
N ASP A 143 2.92 -22.98 -3.95
CA ASP A 143 1.61 -22.88 -4.55
C ASP A 143 0.96 -21.53 -4.17
N LYS A 144 -0.10 -21.17 -4.89
CA LYS A 144 -0.81 -19.91 -4.72
C LYS A 144 -2.12 -20.14 -3.97
N PHE A 145 -2.26 -19.52 -2.81
CA PHE A 145 -3.43 -19.65 -1.94
C PHE A 145 -4.02 -18.30 -1.55
N VAL A 146 -5.34 -18.24 -1.45
CA VAL A 146 -6.07 -17.06 -0.97
C VAL A 146 -7.11 -17.45 0.07
N THR A 147 -7.24 -16.63 1.11
CA THR A 147 -8.29 -16.77 2.13
C THR A 147 -8.90 -15.43 2.51
N THR A 148 -10.21 -15.42 2.73
CA THR A 148 -10.93 -14.25 3.28
C THR A 148 -11.37 -14.48 4.73
N ASN A 149 -10.95 -15.57 5.37
CA ASN A 149 -11.25 -15.93 6.75
C ASN A 149 -10.28 -15.30 7.77
N ILE A 150 -9.81 -14.11 7.51
CA ILE A 150 -8.95 -13.35 8.42
C ILE A 150 -9.86 -12.40 9.20
N HIS A 151 -10.25 -12.81 10.39
CA HIS A 151 -11.23 -12.08 11.22
C HIS A 151 -10.66 -11.57 12.54
N THR A 152 -9.50 -12.07 12.98
CA THR A 152 -8.89 -11.68 14.25
C THR A 152 -7.41 -11.38 14.10
N VAL A 153 -6.90 -10.60 15.04
CA VAL A 153 -5.47 -10.24 15.10
C VAL A 153 -4.62 -11.48 15.37
N GLU A 154 -5.10 -12.38 16.22
CA GLU A 154 -4.43 -13.64 16.56
C GLU A 154 -4.19 -14.50 15.31
N THR A 155 -5.17 -14.57 14.40
CA THR A 155 -5.01 -15.27 13.12
C THR A 155 -3.83 -14.69 12.32
N VAL A 156 -3.71 -13.36 12.27
CA VAL A 156 -2.59 -12.70 11.59
C VAL A 156 -1.28 -12.99 12.30
N GLU A 157 -1.23 -12.97 13.61
CA GLU A 157 -0.03 -13.24 14.40
C GLU A 157 0.49 -14.67 14.22
N VAL A 158 -0.41 -15.63 14.01
CA VAL A 158 -0.03 -17.01 13.66
C VAL A 158 0.54 -17.12 12.24
N LEU A 159 -0.01 -16.36 11.28
CA LEU A 159 0.38 -16.44 9.86
C LEU A 159 1.58 -15.55 9.50
N SER A 160 1.71 -14.37 10.10
CA SER A 160 2.70 -13.34 9.75
C SER A 160 4.17 -13.76 9.90
N PRO A 161 4.58 -14.68 10.80
CA PRO A 161 5.96 -15.14 10.84
C PRO A 161 6.40 -15.86 9.56
N ARG A 162 5.45 -16.24 8.70
CA ARG A 162 5.77 -16.96 7.46
C ARG A 162 6.06 -15.99 6.31
N PRO A 163 7.24 -16.09 5.66
CA PRO A 163 7.67 -15.16 4.61
C PRO A 163 6.82 -15.24 3.33
N PHE A 164 5.98 -16.25 3.19
CA PHE A 164 5.07 -16.45 2.06
C PHE A 164 3.66 -15.87 2.32
N PHE A 165 3.40 -15.27 3.49
CA PHE A 165 2.10 -14.68 3.84
C PHE A 165 2.07 -13.18 3.53
N LEU A 166 1.01 -12.74 2.85
CA LEU A 166 0.71 -11.34 2.59
C LEU A 166 -0.71 -11.02 3.07
N LEU A 167 -0.85 -10.06 3.99
CA LEU A 167 -2.14 -9.54 4.41
C LEU A 167 -2.51 -8.32 3.58
N ILE A 168 -3.71 -8.35 2.99
CA ILE A 168 -4.32 -7.26 2.23
C ILE A 168 -5.62 -6.84 2.93
N ALA A 169 -5.79 -5.55 3.19
CA ALA A 169 -7.05 -4.99 3.63
C ALA A 169 -7.82 -4.40 2.42
N VAL A 170 -9.10 -4.69 2.32
CA VAL A 170 -9.97 -4.10 1.29
C VAL A 170 -11.02 -3.25 1.97
N GLN A 171 -10.95 -1.95 1.75
CA GLN A 171 -11.90 -0.95 2.23
C GLN A 171 -12.76 -0.43 1.09
N SER A 172 -13.84 0.23 1.43
CA SER A 172 -14.69 0.97 0.48
C SER A 172 -15.49 2.03 1.25
N PRO A 173 -15.78 3.19 0.63
CA PRO A 173 -16.61 4.21 1.25
C PRO A 173 -17.95 3.64 1.75
N THR A 174 -18.44 4.13 2.89
CA THR A 174 -19.64 3.59 3.54
C THR A 174 -20.86 3.61 2.63
N MET A 175 -21.06 4.68 1.86
CA MET A 175 -22.17 4.78 0.90
C MET A 175 -22.08 3.73 -0.20
N VAL A 176 -20.88 3.50 -0.76
CA VAL A 176 -20.64 2.47 -1.78
C VAL A 176 -20.95 1.07 -1.22
N ARG A 177 -20.53 0.81 0.04
CA ARG A 177 -20.84 -0.45 0.72
C ARG A 177 -22.34 -0.62 0.96
N TYR A 178 -23.02 0.45 1.36
CA TYR A 178 -24.46 0.43 1.56
C TYR A 178 -25.24 0.20 0.26
N ASP A 179 -24.82 0.82 -0.85
CA ASP A 179 -25.46 0.59 -2.15
C ASP A 179 -25.25 -0.84 -2.65
N ARG A 180 -24.07 -1.41 -2.46
CA ARG A 180 -23.80 -2.83 -2.75
C ARG A 180 -24.64 -3.76 -1.85
N TYR A 181 -24.81 -3.39 -0.58
CA TYR A 181 -25.69 -4.11 0.36
C TYR A 181 -27.13 -4.08 -0.11
N LYS A 182 -27.67 -2.91 -0.46
CA LYS A 182 -29.04 -2.76 -0.98
C LYS A 182 -29.26 -3.60 -2.24
N SER A 183 -28.33 -3.51 -3.18
CA SER A 183 -28.39 -4.26 -4.43
C SER A 183 -28.43 -5.78 -4.19
N LYS A 184 -27.60 -6.28 -3.27
CA LYS A 184 -27.59 -7.69 -2.89
C LYS A 184 -28.92 -8.11 -2.23
N ARG A 185 -29.48 -7.31 -1.31
CA ARG A 185 -30.77 -7.61 -0.66
C ARG A 185 -31.91 -7.61 -1.67
N ARG A 186 -31.90 -6.64 -2.61
CA ARG A 186 -32.88 -6.58 -3.70
C ARG A 186 -32.85 -7.84 -4.58
N LEU A 187 -31.65 -8.33 -4.91
CA LEU A 187 -31.52 -9.58 -5.70
C LEU A 187 -32.07 -10.81 -4.96
N LEU A 188 -32.00 -10.82 -3.62
CA LEU A 188 -32.54 -11.88 -2.78
C LEU A 188 -34.04 -11.73 -2.46
N GLY A 189 -34.69 -10.67 -2.94
CA GLY A 189 -36.07 -10.34 -2.60
C GLY A 189 -36.28 -9.86 -1.17
N GLU A 190 -35.19 -9.47 -0.47
CA GLU A 190 -35.21 -9.09 0.94
C GLU A 190 -35.21 -7.56 1.11
N LYS A 191 -35.84 -7.10 2.20
CA LYS A 191 -35.82 -5.66 2.56
C LYS A 191 -34.43 -5.29 3.11
N ALA A 192 -33.86 -4.22 2.58
CA ALA A 192 -32.63 -3.66 3.11
C ALA A 192 -32.90 -2.86 4.40
N MET A 193 -31.95 -2.89 5.35
CA MET A 193 -32.01 -2.00 6.52
C MET A 193 -31.77 -0.54 6.12
N SER A 194 -32.09 0.38 7.02
CA SER A 194 -31.82 1.81 6.82
C SER A 194 -30.32 2.10 6.77
N LEU A 195 -29.93 3.22 6.20
CA LEU A 195 -28.53 3.68 6.19
C LEU A 195 -27.99 3.87 7.61
N ASP A 196 -28.79 4.43 8.52
CA ASP A 196 -28.42 4.64 9.92
C ASP A 196 -28.11 3.31 10.61
N ALA A 197 -28.96 2.30 10.47
CA ALA A 197 -28.72 0.98 11.03
C ALA A 197 -27.48 0.31 10.43
N PHE A 198 -27.30 0.43 9.12
CA PHE A 198 -26.11 -0.11 8.43
C PHE A 198 -24.82 0.55 8.92
N THR A 199 -24.83 1.87 9.11
CA THR A 199 -23.66 2.62 9.57
C THR A 199 -23.31 2.23 11.00
N LYS A 200 -24.31 2.17 11.92
CA LYS A 200 -24.08 1.75 13.31
C LYS A 200 -23.46 0.35 13.41
N ILE A 201 -23.98 -0.62 12.65
CA ILE A 201 -23.41 -1.99 12.62
C ILE A 201 -22.00 -1.96 12.03
N SER A 202 -21.80 -1.21 10.95
CA SER A 202 -20.49 -1.11 10.31
C SER A 202 -19.43 -0.49 11.21
N ASP A 203 -19.79 0.55 11.96
CA ASP A 203 -18.87 1.21 12.91
C ASP A 203 -18.58 0.31 14.11
N TYR A 204 -19.58 -0.42 14.60
CA TYR A 204 -19.38 -1.43 15.64
C TYR A 204 -18.38 -2.51 15.18
N ASP A 205 -18.57 -3.09 13.99
CA ASP A 205 -17.68 -4.11 13.45
C ASP A 205 -16.25 -3.58 13.20
N LEU A 206 -16.13 -2.33 12.82
CA LEU A 206 -14.83 -1.71 12.55
C LEU A 206 -14.05 -1.37 13.82
N TYR A 207 -14.72 -0.84 14.85
CA TYR A 207 -14.04 -0.15 15.95
C TYR A 207 -14.37 -0.66 17.35
N ALA A 208 -15.58 -1.18 17.59
CA ALA A 208 -16.07 -1.46 18.92
C ALA A 208 -16.25 -2.95 19.24
N SER A 209 -16.28 -3.82 18.24
CA SER A 209 -16.37 -5.27 18.41
C SER A 209 -15.12 -5.82 19.13
N PRO A 210 -15.22 -6.89 19.93
CA PRO A 210 -14.06 -7.61 20.47
C PRO A 210 -13.05 -8.03 19.37
N ASN A 211 -13.56 -8.31 18.17
CA ASN A 211 -12.76 -8.61 16.97
C ASN A 211 -12.83 -7.45 15.97
N ALA A 212 -12.61 -6.23 16.45
CA ALA A 212 -12.67 -5.05 15.61
C ALA A 212 -11.72 -5.17 14.39
N LEU A 213 -12.22 -4.77 13.23
CA LEU A 213 -11.47 -4.90 11.97
C LEU A 213 -10.37 -3.85 11.79
N ALA A 214 -10.51 -2.67 12.41
CA ALA A 214 -9.54 -1.59 12.23
C ALA A 214 -8.12 -1.96 12.68
N PRO A 215 -7.88 -2.57 13.86
CA PRO A 215 -6.55 -3.04 14.25
C PRO A 215 -5.98 -4.10 13.29
N LEU A 216 -6.84 -4.99 12.78
CA LEU A 216 -6.47 -6.00 11.82
C LEU A 216 -6.04 -5.38 10.48
N MET A 217 -6.82 -4.42 9.98
CA MET A 217 -6.53 -3.73 8.75
C MET A 217 -5.26 -2.88 8.85
N TYR A 218 -4.98 -2.31 10.01
CA TYR A 218 -3.75 -1.57 10.27
C TYR A 218 -2.47 -2.44 10.15
N LYS A 219 -2.57 -3.73 10.46
CA LYS A 219 -1.46 -4.69 10.28
C LYS A 219 -1.23 -5.08 8.81
N SER A 220 -2.13 -4.72 7.90
CA SER A 220 -1.97 -5.06 6.48
C SER A 220 -0.88 -4.21 5.82
N ARG A 221 -0.06 -4.86 5.00
CA ARG A 221 0.99 -4.19 4.22
C ARG A 221 0.41 -3.37 3.05
N LEU A 222 -0.71 -3.82 2.50
CA LEU A 222 -1.42 -3.17 1.41
C LEU A 222 -2.88 -2.97 1.79
N GLN A 223 -3.38 -1.75 1.64
CA GLN A 223 -4.77 -1.39 1.87
C GLN A 223 -5.39 -0.87 0.58
N ILE A 224 -6.33 -1.61 0.04
CA ILE A 224 -7.04 -1.27 -1.19
C ILE A 224 -8.31 -0.49 -0.81
N LEU A 225 -8.37 0.78 -1.15
CA LEU A 225 -9.59 1.58 -1.06
C LEU A 225 -10.38 1.44 -2.36
N ASN A 226 -11.34 0.52 -2.36
CA ASN A 226 -12.16 0.18 -3.51
C ASN A 226 -13.38 1.12 -3.62
N ALA A 227 -13.26 2.16 -4.43
CA ALA A 227 -14.33 3.08 -4.78
C ALA A 227 -14.99 2.76 -6.15
N THR A 228 -14.61 1.65 -6.80
CA THR A 228 -15.13 1.29 -8.13
C THR A 228 -16.62 0.95 -8.10
N GLN A 229 -17.32 1.29 -9.18
CA GLN A 229 -18.73 0.99 -9.35
C GLN A 229 -18.98 -0.30 -10.16
N SER A 230 -17.99 -0.78 -10.91
CA SER A 230 -18.09 -2.01 -11.69
C SER A 230 -16.99 -3.01 -11.34
N ILE A 231 -17.26 -4.29 -11.58
CA ILE A 231 -16.31 -5.39 -11.35
C ILE A 231 -15.18 -5.34 -12.39
N GLU A 232 -15.49 -4.98 -13.62
CA GLU A 232 -14.54 -4.86 -14.73
C GLU A 232 -13.47 -3.82 -14.39
N LEU A 233 -13.89 -2.63 -13.96
CA LEU A 233 -12.96 -1.57 -13.56
C LEU A 233 -12.13 -1.99 -12.37
N LEU A 234 -12.72 -2.70 -11.39
CA LEU A 234 -11.97 -3.26 -10.27
C LEU A 234 -10.87 -4.21 -10.77
N TYR A 235 -11.18 -5.12 -11.69
CA TYR A 235 -10.21 -6.10 -12.20
C TYR A 235 -9.08 -5.45 -13.01
N VAL A 236 -9.38 -4.44 -13.82
CA VAL A 236 -8.37 -3.65 -14.52
C VAL A 236 -7.40 -3.00 -13.53
N LYS A 237 -7.91 -2.37 -12.47
CA LYS A 237 -7.07 -1.72 -11.46
C LYS A 237 -6.27 -2.74 -10.63
N LEU A 238 -6.84 -3.90 -10.29
CA LEU A 238 -6.12 -4.99 -9.62
C LEU A 238 -5.01 -5.57 -10.50
N SER A 239 -5.22 -5.64 -11.82
CA SER A 239 -4.18 -6.06 -12.77
C SER A 239 -2.99 -5.11 -12.77
N ASN A 240 -3.24 -3.80 -12.80
CA ASN A 240 -2.20 -2.78 -12.74
C ASN A 240 -1.44 -2.82 -11.39
N LEU A 241 -2.15 -3.11 -10.29
CA LEU A 241 -1.56 -3.21 -8.95
C LEU A 241 -0.69 -4.45 -8.77
N ASN A 242 -0.83 -5.46 -9.61
CA ASN A 242 -0.09 -6.72 -9.59
C ASN A 242 0.03 -7.34 -8.18
N LEU A 243 -1.07 -7.83 -7.63
CA LEU A 243 -1.09 -8.45 -6.30
C LEU A 243 -0.25 -9.73 -6.19
N CYS A 244 0.03 -10.36 -7.33
CA CYS A 244 0.76 -11.62 -7.42
C CYS A 244 2.28 -11.45 -7.42
N ASP A 245 2.77 -10.21 -7.39
CA ASP A 245 4.20 -9.92 -7.41
C ASP A 245 4.89 -10.46 -6.16
N GLU A 246 5.86 -11.36 -6.33
CA GLU A 246 6.64 -11.94 -5.24
C GLU A 246 7.51 -10.89 -4.52
N LEU A 247 7.81 -9.77 -5.17
CA LEU A 247 8.51 -8.63 -4.54
C LEU A 247 7.72 -8.04 -3.36
N ARG A 248 6.39 -8.25 -3.31
CA ARG A 248 5.55 -7.88 -2.16
C ARG A 248 5.83 -8.74 -0.92
N LEU A 249 6.33 -9.95 -1.09
CA LEU A 249 6.72 -10.84 0.01
C LEU A 249 8.18 -10.60 0.43
N ARG A 250 9.05 -10.55 -0.56
CA ARG A 250 10.48 -10.32 -0.36
C ARG A 250 10.95 -9.18 -1.26
N PRO A 251 11.23 -8.00 -0.70
CA PRO A 251 11.67 -6.86 -1.49
C PRO A 251 12.95 -7.18 -2.27
N SER A 252 13.07 -6.62 -3.46
CA SER A 252 14.32 -6.64 -4.24
C SER A 252 15.44 -5.93 -3.47
N TRP A 253 16.67 -6.11 -3.91
CA TRP A 253 17.79 -5.36 -3.34
C TRP A 253 17.62 -3.85 -3.51
N ASP A 254 17.05 -3.41 -4.64
CA ASP A 254 16.76 -2.00 -4.86
C ASP A 254 15.71 -1.47 -3.88
N ALA A 255 14.62 -2.21 -3.68
CA ALA A 255 13.61 -1.85 -2.69
C ALA A 255 14.21 -1.77 -1.29
N TYR A 256 14.96 -2.78 -0.89
CA TYR A 256 15.58 -2.84 0.43
C TYR A 256 16.54 -1.66 0.69
N PHE A 257 17.47 -1.39 -0.24
CA PHE A 257 18.42 -0.30 -0.07
C PHE A 257 17.77 1.08 -0.21
N MET A 258 16.73 1.22 -1.04
CA MET A 258 15.98 2.46 -1.14
C MET A 258 15.18 2.75 0.14
N GLU A 259 14.61 1.74 0.79
CA GLU A 259 13.99 1.89 2.11
C GLU A 259 15.00 2.33 3.19
N LEU A 260 16.19 1.74 3.19
CA LEU A 260 17.26 2.18 4.07
C LEU A 260 17.69 3.63 3.80
N ALA A 261 17.74 4.06 2.53
CA ALA A 261 18.01 5.43 2.17
C ALA A 261 16.88 6.37 2.66
N ASN A 262 15.63 5.97 2.54
CA ASN A 262 14.48 6.70 3.09
C ASN A 262 14.53 6.77 4.63
N LEU A 263 14.95 5.69 5.28
CA LEU A 263 15.13 5.67 6.73
C LEU A 263 16.27 6.63 7.17
N ALA A 264 17.40 6.62 6.47
CA ALA A 264 18.50 7.56 6.70
C ALA A 264 18.02 9.02 6.53
N ALA A 265 17.20 9.30 5.52
CA ALA A 265 16.62 10.63 5.29
C ALA A 265 15.80 11.15 6.49
N ARG A 266 15.18 10.26 7.28
CA ARG A 266 14.42 10.65 8.48
C ARG A 266 15.32 11.27 9.57
N ARG A 267 16.62 11.00 9.54
CA ARG A 267 17.61 11.60 10.45
C ARG A 267 18.04 13.00 10.02
N SER A 268 17.71 13.43 8.81
CA SER A 268 18.06 14.77 8.35
C SER A 268 17.47 15.86 9.24
N ASN A 269 18.31 16.82 9.61
CA ASN A 269 17.91 18.04 10.31
C ASN A 269 17.73 19.24 9.37
N CYS A 270 17.86 19.06 8.06
CA CYS A 270 17.71 20.13 7.07
C CYS A 270 16.24 20.60 6.97
N MET A 271 16.03 21.91 7.09
CA MET A 271 14.71 22.53 7.07
C MET A 271 14.11 22.65 5.66
N LYS A 272 14.89 22.42 4.59
CA LYS A 272 14.38 22.46 3.22
C LYS A 272 13.93 21.11 2.70
N ARG A 273 14.74 20.07 2.86
CA ARG A 273 14.49 18.75 2.31
C ARG A 273 15.18 17.68 3.11
N ARG A 274 14.54 16.54 3.24
CA ARG A 274 15.15 15.34 3.81
C ARG A 274 15.67 14.46 2.67
N VAL A 275 16.97 14.33 2.58
CA VAL A 275 17.66 13.45 1.65
C VAL A 275 18.46 12.42 2.44
N GLY A 276 18.43 11.19 1.98
CA GLY A 276 19.20 10.11 2.55
C GLY A 276 19.74 9.20 1.47
N CYS A 277 20.91 8.64 1.71
CA CYS A 277 21.51 7.69 0.81
C CYS A 277 22.22 6.56 1.57
N VAL A 278 22.46 5.48 0.84
CA VAL A 278 23.14 4.28 1.31
C VAL A 278 24.16 3.86 0.27
N LEU A 279 25.40 3.73 0.69
CA LEU A 279 26.48 3.21 -0.13
C LEU A 279 26.62 1.70 0.10
N VAL A 280 26.60 0.94 -0.98
CA VAL A 280 26.55 -0.51 -0.97
C VAL A 280 27.68 -1.10 -1.79
N ARG A 281 28.31 -2.17 -1.30
CA ARG A 281 29.26 -2.98 -2.05
C ARG A 281 28.97 -4.46 -1.82
N GLY A 282 28.88 -5.26 -2.89
CA GLY A 282 28.56 -6.68 -2.77
C GLY A 282 27.28 -6.98 -1.99
N LYS A 283 26.24 -6.15 -2.16
CA LYS A 283 24.95 -6.23 -1.43
C LYS A 283 25.07 -6.04 0.09
N ARG A 284 26.11 -5.35 0.54
CA ARG A 284 26.32 -4.98 1.95
C ARG A 284 26.44 -3.47 2.08
N VAL A 285 25.78 -2.90 3.06
CA VAL A 285 25.89 -1.47 3.39
C VAL A 285 27.29 -1.22 3.93
N ILE A 286 27.99 -0.24 3.34
CA ILE A 286 29.31 0.22 3.80
C ILE A 286 29.24 1.61 4.47
N ALA A 287 28.27 2.45 4.07
CA ALA A 287 28.01 3.71 4.73
C ALA A 287 26.56 4.15 4.51
N THR A 288 26.06 4.99 5.37
CA THR A 288 24.80 5.72 5.21
C THR A 288 25.06 7.22 5.31
N GLY A 289 24.27 8.02 4.59
CA GLY A 289 24.36 9.46 4.65
C GLY A 289 22.99 10.11 4.71
N TYR A 290 22.89 11.24 5.35
CA TYR A 290 21.74 12.14 5.32
C TYR A 290 22.22 13.58 5.31
N ASN A 291 21.40 14.48 4.77
CA ASN A 291 21.81 15.89 4.66
C ASN A 291 21.59 16.64 5.97
N GLY A 292 22.52 17.54 6.27
CA GLY A 292 22.48 18.36 7.48
C GLY A 292 23.77 19.14 7.67
N THR A 293 23.78 20.05 8.65
CA THR A 293 24.97 20.82 8.99
C THR A 293 26.10 19.92 9.47
N PRO A 294 27.38 20.28 9.23
CA PRO A 294 28.55 19.54 9.70
C PRO A 294 28.59 19.41 11.22
N ARG A 295 29.36 18.44 11.69
CA ARG A 295 29.67 18.28 13.14
C ARG A 295 30.28 19.53 13.70
N GLY A 296 29.88 19.92 14.91
CA GLY A 296 30.37 21.12 15.61
C GLY A 296 29.65 22.41 15.18
N ILE A 297 28.80 22.39 14.17
CA ILE A 297 27.96 23.53 13.80
C ILE A 297 26.52 23.25 14.29
N LYS A 298 25.85 24.32 14.72
CA LYS A 298 24.46 24.29 15.15
C LYS A 298 23.59 23.61 14.09
N ASN A 299 22.67 22.73 14.49
CA ASN A 299 21.81 22.01 13.59
C ASN A 299 20.95 22.95 12.73
N CYS A 300 20.64 22.55 11.50
CA CYS A 300 19.84 23.35 10.58
C CYS A 300 18.44 23.64 11.14
N ASN A 301 17.79 22.66 11.76
CA ASN A 301 16.49 22.82 12.43
C ASN A 301 16.53 23.69 13.70
N GLU A 302 17.72 24.06 14.15
CA GLU A 302 17.94 25.02 15.24
C GLU A 302 18.40 26.39 14.72
N GLY A 303 18.35 26.62 13.40
CA GLY A 303 18.76 27.84 12.75
C GLY A 303 20.21 27.87 12.27
N GLY A 304 20.97 26.76 12.33
CA GLY A 304 22.37 26.69 11.95
C GLY A 304 22.70 26.96 10.49
N CYS A 305 21.74 26.84 9.59
CA CYS A 305 21.90 27.15 8.17
C CYS A 305 20.96 28.29 7.76
N MET A 306 21.49 29.49 7.55
CA MET A 306 20.69 30.66 7.15
C MET A 306 19.91 30.42 5.88
N ARG A 307 20.56 29.87 4.83
CA ARG A 307 19.90 29.58 3.57
C ARG A 307 18.67 28.68 3.73
N CYS A 308 18.76 27.62 4.53
CA CYS A 308 17.63 26.69 4.71
C CYS A 308 16.49 27.28 5.54
N ASN A 309 16.78 28.28 6.37
CA ASN A 309 15.83 28.92 7.29
C ASN A 309 15.25 30.24 6.76
N SER A 310 15.77 30.79 5.64
CA SER A 310 15.37 32.09 5.10
C SER A 310 14.21 32.05 4.09
N GLY A 311 13.58 30.91 3.87
CA GLY A 311 12.40 30.81 3.00
C GLY A 311 12.64 30.96 1.50
N GLY A 312 13.89 31.05 1.02
CA GLY A 312 14.21 31.18 -0.41
C GLY A 312 13.75 29.98 -1.26
N THR A 313 13.52 30.19 -2.56
CA THR A 313 13.09 29.16 -3.51
C THR A 313 14.12 28.02 -3.64
N ASP A 314 13.66 26.86 -4.06
CA ASP A 314 14.53 25.71 -4.32
C ASP A 314 15.59 26.03 -5.39
N GLY A 315 16.84 25.65 -5.11
CA GLY A 315 17.97 25.87 -5.99
C GLY A 315 18.67 27.23 -5.88
N SER A 316 18.05 28.26 -5.28
CA SER A 316 18.70 29.55 -5.07
C SER A 316 19.79 29.49 -3.99
N ASN A 317 20.88 30.20 -4.23
CA ASN A 317 22.00 30.37 -3.28
C ASN A 317 22.56 29.06 -2.70
N LEU A 318 22.69 27.99 -3.52
CA LEU A 318 23.25 26.70 -3.09
C LEU A 318 24.66 26.85 -2.52
N GLY A 319 25.48 27.75 -3.06
CA GLY A 319 26.83 28.01 -2.58
C GLY A 319 26.93 28.53 -1.13
N THR A 320 25.83 29.01 -0.56
CA THR A 320 25.80 29.51 0.83
C THR A 320 25.17 28.50 1.80
N CYS A 321 24.82 27.30 1.33
CA CYS A 321 24.22 26.25 2.15
C CYS A 321 25.29 25.57 3.01
N LEU A 322 25.09 25.57 4.33
CA LEU A 322 25.98 24.87 5.26
C LEU A 322 25.62 23.38 5.39
N CYS A 323 24.49 22.94 4.86
CA CYS A 323 24.13 21.53 4.92
C CYS A 323 24.94 20.72 3.90
N LEU A 324 25.72 19.78 4.37
CA LEU A 324 26.30 18.72 3.55
C LEU A 324 25.17 17.93 2.88
N HIS A 325 25.38 17.47 1.68
CA HIS A 325 24.46 16.59 1.02
C HIS A 325 24.56 15.15 1.57
N ALA A 326 23.51 14.36 1.41
CA ALA A 326 23.48 12.99 1.90
C ALA A 326 24.57 12.13 1.26
N GLU A 327 24.78 12.32 -0.04
CA GLU A 327 25.81 11.65 -0.85
C GLU A 327 27.21 11.97 -0.33
N GLU A 328 27.51 13.27 -0.10
CA GLU A 328 28.77 13.71 0.46
C GLU A 328 29.03 13.07 1.82
N ASN A 329 28.02 13.06 2.68
CA ASN A 329 28.12 12.49 4.01
C ASN A 329 28.42 10.99 3.96
N ALA A 330 27.75 10.22 3.08
CA ALA A 330 28.03 8.81 2.90
C ALA A 330 29.43 8.54 2.33
N LEU A 331 29.87 9.33 1.36
CA LEU A 331 31.21 9.20 0.75
C LEU A 331 32.31 9.51 1.76
N MET A 332 32.15 10.55 2.58
CA MET A 332 33.09 10.87 3.66
C MET A 332 33.14 9.81 4.76
N GLU A 333 31.96 9.27 5.15
CA GLU A 333 31.90 8.22 6.17
C GLU A 333 32.55 6.92 5.70
N SER A 334 32.39 6.56 4.42
CA SER A 334 33.01 5.35 3.88
C SER A 334 34.52 5.47 3.73
N GLY A 335 35.02 6.66 3.34
CA GLY A 335 36.37 6.84 2.85
C GLY A 335 36.62 6.10 1.53
N ARG A 336 37.66 6.51 0.79
CA ARG A 336 37.95 5.97 -0.54
C ARG A 336 38.35 4.48 -0.50
N GLU A 337 39.05 4.06 0.52
CA GLU A 337 39.58 2.69 0.64
C GLU A 337 38.48 1.62 0.73
N ARG A 338 37.31 1.97 1.25
CA ARG A 338 36.16 1.05 1.36
C ARG A 338 35.31 0.99 0.09
N ILE A 339 35.47 1.96 -0.81
CA ILE A 339 34.80 2.02 -2.10
C ILE A 339 35.65 1.26 -3.13
N ALA A 340 35.00 0.30 -3.81
CA ALA A 340 35.61 -0.46 -4.91
C ALA A 340 34.68 -0.40 -6.13
N ASP A 341 35.17 -0.87 -7.26
CA ASP A 341 34.59 -0.75 -8.60
C ASP A 341 33.13 -1.22 -8.73
N GLU A 342 32.67 -2.09 -7.82
CA GLU A 342 31.28 -2.59 -7.79
C GLU A 342 30.37 -1.85 -6.79
N SER A 343 30.80 -0.68 -6.29
CA SER A 343 30.01 0.08 -5.32
C SER A 343 28.84 0.81 -5.97
N VAL A 344 27.67 0.75 -5.34
CA VAL A 344 26.41 1.35 -5.78
C VAL A 344 25.91 2.32 -4.71
N LEU A 345 25.50 3.51 -5.12
CA LEU A 345 24.86 4.50 -4.27
C LEU A 345 23.35 4.50 -4.48
N TYR A 346 22.61 4.19 -3.45
CA TYR A 346 21.16 4.36 -3.40
C TYR A 346 20.82 5.68 -2.74
N CYS A 347 20.06 6.53 -3.41
CA CYS A 347 19.65 7.82 -2.88
C CYS A 347 18.15 8.07 -3.16
N ASN A 348 17.41 8.57 -2.17
CA ASN A 348 15.99 8.86 -2.37
C ASN A 348 15.73 10.08 -3.28
N THR A 349 16.77 10.79 -3.68
CA THR A 349 16.72 11.93 -4.60
C THR A 349 17.89 11.84 -5.58
N CYS A 350 17.69 12.23 -6.85
CA CYS A 350 18.76 12.28 -7.84
C CYS A 350 19.90 13.20 -7.38
N PRO A 351 21.18 12.79 -7.47
CA PRO A 351 22.32 13.60 -7.09
C PRO A 351 22.39 14.91 -7.87
N CYS A 352 22.81 15.98 -7.22
CA CYS A 352 23.12 17.24 -7.89
C CYS A 352 24.51 17.20 -8.57
N LEU A 353 24.83 18.20 -9.39
CA LEU A 353 26.09 18.26 -10.14
C LEU A 353 27.32 18.09 -9.24
N THR A 354 27.37 18.80 -8.10
CA THR A 354 28.53 18.72 -7.18
C THR A 354 28.70 17.34 -6.54
N CYS A 355 27.60 16.67 -6.24
CA CYS A 355 27.62 15.28 -5.76
C CYS A 355 28.01 14.32 -6.89
N SER A 356 27.52 14.52 -8.11
CA SER A 356 27.88 13.69 -9.28
C SER A 356 29.37 13.71 -9.56
N ILE A 357 30.02 14.87 -9.50
CA ILE A 357 31.49 15.01 -9.65
C ILE A 357 32.21 14.17 -8.59
N LYS A 358 31.78 14.23 -7.33
CA LYS A 358 32.38 13.47 -6.23
C LYS A 358 32.16 11.96 -6.39
N ILE A 359 30.97 11.55 -6.83
CA ILE A 359 30.62 10.16 -7.09
C ILE A 359 31.55 9.56 -8.17
N VAL A 360 31.76 10.30 -9.27
CA VAL A 360 32.70 9.89 -10.33
C VAL A 360 34.12 9.79 -9.79
N GLN A 361 34.60 10.82 -9.04
CA GLN A 361 35.93 10.83 -8.46
C GLN A 361 36.19 9.69 -7.49
N MET A 362 35.14 9.22 -6.80
CA MET A 362 35.22 8.06 -5.90
C MET A 362 35.20 6.71 -6.60
N GLY A 363 34.88 6.65 -7.90
CA GLY A 363 34.88 5.44 -8.71
C GLY A 363 33.68 4.52 -8.46
N LEU A 364 32.51 5.09 -8.19
CA LEU A 364 31.29 4.29 -8.06
C LEU A 364 30.83 3.75 -9.42
N LYS A 365 30.22 2.56 -9.42
CA LYS A 365 29.70 1.92 -10.63
C LYS A 365 28.30 2.42 -11.02
N GLU A 366 27.45 2.62 -10.04
CA GLU A 366 26.03 2.91 -10.27
C GLU A 366 25.47 3.84 -9.19
N VAL A 367 24.52 4.69 -9.62
CA VAL A 367 23.65 5.47 -8.77
C VAL A 367 22.20 5.06 -9.05
N VAL A 368 21.49 4.64 -8.02
CA VAL A 368 20.05 4.33 -8.06
C VAL A 368 19.31 5.38 -7.25
N TYR A 369 18.33 6.04 -7.88
CA TYR A 369 17.54 7.07 -7.19
C TYR A 369 16.04 6.84 -7.36
N SER A 370 15.20 7.37 -6.44
CA SER A 370 13.74 7.21 -6.56
C SER A 370 13.06 8.47 -7.09
N ARG A 371 13.43 9.66 -6.61
CA ARG A 371 12.77 10.92 -6.99
C ARG A 371 13.67 11.75 -7.90
N SER A 372 13.13 12.15 -9.04
CA SER A 372 13.77 13.18 -9.86
C SER A 372 13.66 14.52 -9.13
N TYR A 373 14.75 15.25 -9.12
CA TYR A 373 14.78 16.65 -8.74
C TYR A 373 15.45 17.36 -9.91
N SER A 374 14.82 18.41 -10.45
CA SER A 374 15.26 19.13 -11.65
C SER A 374 16.62 18.60 -12.15
N MET A 375 16.55 17.51 -12.91
CA MET A 375 17.75 16.81 -13.35
C MET A 375 18.46 17.79 -14.27
N ASP A 376 19.50 18.39 -13.74
CA ASP A 376 20.38 19.15 -14.57
C ASP A 376 21.02 18.16 -15.55
N ASP A 377 20.81 18.35 -16.86
CA ASP A 377 21.45 17.54 -17.89
C ASP A 377 22.95 17.42 -17.66
N LYS A 378 23.54 18.42 -17.03
CA LYS A 378 24.94 18.42 -16.60
C LYS A 378 25.28 17.33 -15.58
N SER A 379 24.39 17.06 -14.60
CA SER A 379 24.62 16.00 -13.60
C SER A 379 24.62 14.62 -14.25
N SER A 380 23.66 14.38 -15.15
CA SER A 380 23.57 13.15 -15.92
C SER A 380 24.75 12.96 -16.85
N ASN A 381 25.18 14.02 -17.54
CA ASN A 381 26.32 13.98 -18.45
C ASN A 381 27.62 13.66 -17.71
N VAL A 382 27.89 14.31 -16.58
CA VAL A 382 29.09 14.02 -15.75
C VAL A 382 29.14 12.57 -15.30
N LEU A 383 28.01 12.02 -14.82
CA LEU A 383 27.95 10.60 -14.43
C LEU A 383 28.21 9.68 -15.62
N LYS A 384 27.59 9.97 -16.78
CA LYS A 384 27.76 9.20 -18.01
C LYS A 384 29.19 9.25 -18.53
N GLU A 385 29.80 10.43 -18.60
CA GLU A 385 31.20 10.60 -19.01
C GLU A 385 32.17 9.90 -18.06
N GLY A 386 31.85 9.90 -16.75
CA GLY A 386 32.59 9.18 -15.72
C GLY A 386 32.34 7.68 -15.70
N GLY A 387 31.52 7.12 -16.59
CA GLY A 387 31.24 5.69 -16.66
C GLY A 387 30.31 5.20 -15.54
N VAL A 388 29.64 6.11 -14.83
CA VAL A 388 28.70 5.77 -13.74
C VAL A 388 27.30 5.58 -14.30
N THR A 389 26.70 4.41 -14.10
CA THR A 389 25.32 4.15 -14.51
C THR A 389 24.35 4.92 -13.60
N LEU A 390 23.46 5.72 -14.18
CA LEU A 390 22.40 6.41 -13.46
C LEU A 390 21.06 5.75 -13.77
N ARG A 391 20.37 5.23 -12.73
CA ARG A 391 19.11 4.52 -12.88
C ARG A 391 18.05 4.99 -11.89
N GLN A 392 16.85 5.25 -12.39
CA GLN A 392 15.69 5.52 -11.54
C GLN A 392 15.02 4.20 -11.11
N TYR A 393 14.67 4.12 -9.84
CA TYR A 393 13.91 3.03 -9.25
C TYR A 393 12.59 3.54 -8.69
N SER A 394 11.49 2.97 -9.19
CA SER A 394 10.14 3.21 -8.68
C SER A 394 9.70 1.96 -7.89
N PRO A 395 9.55 2.05 -6.56
CA PRO A 395 9.07 0.92 -5.77
C PRO A 395 7.61 0.58 -6.13
N PRO A 396 7.19 -0.69 -5.95
CA PRO A 396 5.78 -1.04 -6.05
C PRO A 396 4.96 -0.27 -5.02
N GLU A 397 3.72 0.07 -5.38
CA GLU A 397 2.81 0.78 -4.48
C GLU A 397 2.53 -0.06 -3.22
N GLU A 398 2.74 0.55 -2.06
CA GLU A 398 2.46 0.01 -0.73
C GLU A 398 1.61 0.99 0.08
N GLY A 399 1.07 0.51 1.22
CA GLY A 399 0.20 1.31 2.06
C GLY A 399 -1.21 1.41 1.51
N VAL A 400 -1.80 2.60 1.50
CA VAL A 400 -3.18 2.82 1.03
C VAL A 400 -3.18 3.16 -0.46
N VAL A 401 -3.80 2.32 -1.26
CA VAL A 401 -3.96 2.48 -2.71
C VAL A 401 -5.44 2.70 -3.03
N LEU A 402 -5.76 3.81 -3.69
CA LEU A 402 -7.11 4.12 -4.17
C LEU A 402 -7.33 3.47 -5.55
N ILE A 403 -8.34 2.65 -5.62
CA ILE A 403 -8.75 1.98 -6.86
C ILE A 403 -10.22 2.22 -7.21
#